data_7fb75770fb9b5a742a642e85b68f92c9
#
_entry.id   7fb75770fb9b5a742a642e85b68f92c9
#
_cell.length_a   1.000
_cell.length_b   1.000
_cell.length_c   1.000
_cell.angle_alpha   90.00
_cell.angle_beta   90.00
_cell.angle_gamma   90.00
#
_symmetry.space_group_name_H-M   'P 1'
#
loop_
_entity.id
_entity.type
_entity.pdbx_description
1 polymer ?
#
loop_
_entity_poly.entity_id
_entity_poly.type
_entity_poly.pdbx_seq_one_letter_code
_entity_poly.pdbx_strand_id
1 'polypeptide(L)'
;MRRETVVVLDFGGQYNQLIARRVRECNVYCEIYSYKTDIEKIKEINPKGIIFTGGPNSCYEPDAPTYTKEIFELGIPVLGICYGSQLMMHLLGGKVEKAPVREYGKIEVNVDNSSKLFANVSSKTICWMSHNDYISSVAPDFSVSAWTADCPAAAVENPEKKLYAVQFHPEVLHTQEGTKMLSNFVYNVCGCAGEWKMDSFVEESIKSIREKVGDGKVLCALSGGVDSSVAAVLLSKAVGNQLTCVFVDHGLLRKNEGDEVEAVFGPEGHYNLNFIRVNAQERFYEKLKGVEEPENKRKIIGEEFIRVFEEEAKKIGAVDFLVQGTIYPDVVESGVGGESTVIKSHHNVGGLPDFVDFKEIIEPLRDLFKDEVRKAGLELGIPEYLVFRQPFPGPGLGIRIIGEVTAEKVQMVQEADAIWREEIAKAGWDKKVNQYFAALTNMRSVGVMGDERTYDYAVALRAVTTTDFMTAESADIPWEIIGKATSRIVNEVKHVNRVLYDCTGKPPATIEME
;
A
#
# COMPACT_ATOMS: atom_id res chain seq x y z
N MET A 1 23.32 14.94 -0.70
CA MET A 1 23.35 14.84 -2.18
C MET A 1 21.92 14.83 -2.70
N ARG A 2 21.69 15.36 -3.93
CA ARG A 2 20.34 15.30 -4.53
C ARG A 2 20.10 13.87 -4.97
N ARG A 3 19.01 13.23 -4.52
CA ARG A 3 18.68 11.83 -4.87
C ARG A 3 18.46 11.71 -6.38
N GLU A 4 18.91 10.62 -6.98
CA GLU A 4 18.51 10.28 -8.36
C GLU A 4 17.00 10.03 -8.37
N THR A 5 16.27 10.86 -9.08
CA THR A 5 14.79 10.82 -9.07
C THR A 5 14.26 10.57 -10.48
N VAL A 6 13.30 9.67 -10.62
CA VAL A 6 12.42 9.54 -11.78
C VAL A 6 11.07 10.15 -11.42
N VAL A 7 10.53 10.99 -12.28
CA VAL A 7 9.22 11.61 -12.09
C VAL A 7 8.18 10.84 -12.91
N VAL A 8 7.07 10.48 -12.29
CA VAL A 8 5.88 9.93 -12.95
C VAL A 8 4.84 11.04 -13.03
N LEU A 9 4.45 11.43 -14.24
CA LEU A 9 3.35 12.36 -14.49
C LEU A 9 2.05 11.56 -14.69
N ASP A 10 1.11 11.75 -13.77
CA ASP A 10 -0.15 11.03 -13.73
C ASP A 10 -1.22 11.74 -14.56
N PHE A 11 -1.72 11.05 -15.59
CA PHE A 11 -2.81 11.48 -16.48
C PHE A 11 -4.15 10.85 -16.13
N GLY A 12 -4.31 10.32 -14.91
CA GLY A 12 -5.55 9.70 -14.41
C GLY A 12 -5.63 8.20 -14.68
N GLY A 13 -4.51 7.56 -14.96
CA GLY A 13 -4.45 6.11 -15.16
C GLY A 13 -4.57 5.33 -13.85
N GLN A 14 -5.05 4.09 -13.93
CA GLN A 14 -5.23 3.22 -12.76
C GLN A 14 -3.90 2.69 -12.19
N TYR A 15 -2.81 2.72 -12.97
CA TYR A 15 -1.55 2.05 -12.64
C TYR A 15 -0.41 3.01 -12.29
N ASN A 16 -0.70 4.28 -11.97
CA ASN A 16 0.31 5.29 -11.64
C ASN A 16 1.21 4.87 -10.47
N GLN A 17 0.63 4.40 -9.36
CA GLN A 17 1.37 3.92 -8.21
C GLN A 17 2.17 2.65 -8.53
N LEU A 18 1.64 1.78 -9.41
CA LEU A 18 2.33 0.57 -9.83
C LEU A 18 3.58 0.89 -10.67
N ILE A 19 3.49 1.89 -11.57
CA ILE A 19 4.65 2.38 -12.34
C ILE A 19 5.74 2.88 -11.38
N ALA A 20 5.38 3.74 -10.42
CA ALA A 20 6.33 4.26 -9.44
C ALA A 20 6.97 3.14 -8.62
N ARG A 21 6.18 2.15 -8.19
CA ARG A 21 6.66 0.99 -7.46
C ARG A 21 7.66 0.16 -8.27
N ARG A 22 7.41 -0.06 -9.59
CA ARG A 22 8.35 -0.76 -10.47
C ARG A 22 9.68 -0.02 -10.63
N VAL A 23 9.64 1.31 -10.69
CA VAL A 23 10.87 2.12 -10.69
C VAL A 23 11.64 1.96 -9.38
N ARG A 24 10.93 1.97 -8.24
CA ARG A 24 11.54 1.74 -6.91
C ARG A 24 12.14 0.34 -6.76
N GLU A 25 11.53 -0.67 -7.36
CA GLU A 25 12.08 -2.04 -7.43
C GLU A 25 13.41 -2.10 -8.21
N CYS A 26 13.68 -1.11 -9.06
CA CYS A 26 15.00 -0.89 -9.70
C CYS A 26 15.97 -0.09 -8.82
N ASN A 27 15.73 0.06 -7.52
CA ASN A 27 16.55 0.85 -6.60
C ASN A 27 16.72 2.33 -7.03
N VAL A 28 15.71 2.92 -7.65
CA VAL A 28 15.71 4.33 -8.04
C VAL A 28 14.52 5.04 -7.39
N TYR A 29 14.81 6.18 -6.78
CA TYR A 29 13.76 6.99 -6.16
C TYR A 29 12.79 7.52 -7.21
N CYS A 30 11.49 7.53 -6.88
CA CYS A 30 10.44 7.92 -7.80
C CYS A 30 9.35 8.70 -7.08
N GLU A 31 8.87 9.76 -7.70
CA GLU A 31 7.75 10.58 -7.22
C GLU A 31 6.66 10.68 -8.28
N ILE A 32 5.40 10.72 -7.83
CA ILE A 32 4.23 10.89 -8.69
C ILE A 32 3.74 12.34 -8.57
N TYR A 33 3.55 12.98 -9.72
CA TYR A 33 2.99 14.32 -9.82
C TYR A 33 1.80 14.31 -10.77
N SER A 34 0.80 15.16 -10.49
CA SER A 34 -0.30 15.38 -11.41
C SER A 34 0.18 15.99 -12.74
N TYR A 35 -0.48 15.66 -13.84
CA TYR A 35 -0.28 16.32 -15.15
C TYR A 35 -0.49 17.85 -15.10
N LYS A 36 -1.10 18.37 -14.04
CA LYS A 36 -1.28 19.82 -13.80
C LYS A 36 -0.07 20.49 -13.17
N THR A 37 0.93 19.72 -12.78
CA THR A 37 2.15 20.26 -12.15
C THR A 37 2.89 21.16 -13.14
N ASP A 38 3.30 22.33 -12.68
CA ASP A 38 4.04 23.29 -13.51
C ASP A 38 5.39 22.70 -13.96
N ILE A 39 5.77 22.95 -15.20
CA ILE A 39 7.04 22.50 -15.78
C ILE A 39 8.25 23.05 -15.02
N GLU A 40 8.14 24.24 -14.44
CA GLU A 40 9.20 24.82 -13.62
C GLU A 40 9.50 23.95 -12.40
N LYS A 41 8.48 23.35 -11.81
CA LYS A 41 8.66 22.37 -10.72
C LYS A 41 9.45 21.15 -11.18
N ILE A 42 9.15 20.63 -12.37
CA ILE A 42 9.88 19.50 -12.95
C ILE A 42 11.34 19.89 -13.22
N LYS A 43 11.59 21.11 -13.73
CA LYS A 43 12.95 21.65 -13.93
C LYS A 43 13.71 21.78 -12.60
N GLU A 44 13.06 22.24 -11.53
CA GLU A 44 13.64 22.32 -10.19
C GLU A 44 14.04 20.95 -9.64
N ILE A 45 13.21 19.94 -9.82
CA ILE A 45 13.50 18.56 -9.42
C ILE A 45 14.70 18.03 -10.22
N ASN A 46 14.81 18.41 -11.49
CA ASN A 46 15.85 17.96 -12.42
C ASN A 46 15.98 16.43 -12.41
N PRO A 47 14.89 15.70 -12.78
CA PRO A 47 14.87 14.24 -12.68
C PRO A 47 15.80 13.58 -13.70
N LYS A 48 16.21 12.35 -13.43
CA LYS A 48 16.98 11.52 -14.37
C LYS A 48 16.13 10.99 -15.52
N GLY A 49 14.81 10.89 -15.31
CA GLY A 49 13.85 10.45 -16.31
C GLY A 49 12.42 10.83 -15.93
N ILE A 50 11.55 10.85 -16.91
CA ILE A 50 10.14 11.18 -16.76
C ILE A 50 9.31 10.04 -17.37
N ILE A 51 8.24 9.61 -16.70
CA ILE A 51 7.30 8.62 -17.21
C ILE A 51 5.92 9.25 -17.27
N PHE A 52 5.28 9.22 -18.44
CA PHE A 52 3.89 9.60 -18.64
C PHE A 52 3.02 8.36 -18.48
N THR A 53 2.03 8.41 -17.60
CA THR A 53 1.16 7.26 -17.31
C THR A 53 0.11 7.02 -18.40
N GLY A 54 -0.64 5.94 -18.26
CA GLY A 54 -1.90 5.76 -18.93
C GLY A 54 -2.95 6.77 -18.47
N GLY A 55 -4.10 6.80 -19.14
CA GLY A 55 -5.23 7.67 -18.82
C GLY A 55 -6.52 7.17 -19.50
N PRO A 56 -7.69 7.60 -19.00
CA PRO A 56 -8.99 7.10 -19.49
C PRO A 56 -9.50 7.77 -20.78
N ASN A 57 -8.87 8.88 -21.21
CA ASN A 57 -9.34 9.74 -22.29
C ASN A 57 -8.66 9.43 -23.62
N SER A 58 -9.22 9.94 -24.71
CA SER A 58 -8.53 10.06 -26.01
C SER A 58 -7.74 11.36 -26.04
N CYS A 59 -6.43 11.31 -26.35
CA CYS A 59 -5.52 12.46 -26.25
C CYS A 59 -5.84 13.62 -27.20
N TYR A 60 -6.71 13.42 -28.19
CA TYR A 60 -7.17 14.43 -29.15
C TYR A 60 -8.50 15.09 -28.75
N GLU A 61 -9.12 14.69 -27.64
CA GLU A 61 -10.33 15.32 -27.12
C GLU A 61 -9.99 16.68 -26.47
N PRO A 62 -10.87 17.71 -26.62
CA PRO A 62 -10.58 19.06 -26.13
C PRO A 62 -10.30 19.15 -24.63
N ASP A 63 -10.96 18.32 -23.82
CA ASP A 63 -10.85 18.30 -22.36
C ASP A 63 -9.92 17.20 -21.83
N ALA A 64 -9.16 16.55 -22.72
CA ALA A 64 -8.24 15.49 -22.34
C ALA A 64 -7.06 16.04 -21.51
N PRO A 65 -6.60 15.29 -20.50
CA PRO A 65 -5.40 15.64 -19.77
C PRO A 65 -4.21 15.83 -20.72
N THR A 66 -3.56 16.98 -20.68
CA THR A 66 -2.43 17.30 -21.55
C THR A 66 -1.27 17.90 -20.77
N TYR A 67 -0.11 18.00 -21.42
CA TYR A 67 1.06 18.65 -20.85
C TYR A 67 1.74 19.55 -21.88
N THR A 68 2.69 20.40 -21.43
CA THR A 68 3.42 21.27 -22.33
C THR A 68 4.44 20.49 -23.18
N LYS A 69 4.51 20.83 -24.46
CA LYS A 69 5.47 20.26 -25.43
C LYS A 69 6.94 20.49 -25.03
N GLU A 70 7.20 21.56 -24.29
CA GLU A 70 8.53 21.94 -23.79
C GLU A 70 9.19 20.80 -22.98
N ILE A 71 8.40 19.92 -22.34
CA ILE A 71 8.91 18.78 -21.56
C ILE A 71 9.83 17.87 -22.38
N PHE A 72 9.58 17.73 -23.68
CA PHE A 72 10.38 16.90 -24.59
C PHE A 72 11.66 17.60 -25.09
N GLU A 73 11.80 18.88 -24.79
CA GLU A 73 12.96 19.71 -25.17
C GLU A 73 13.97 19.87 -24.01
N LEU A 74 13.61 19.38 -22.79
CA LEU A 74 14.48 19.49 -21.62
C LEU A 74 15.74 18.61 -21.68
N GLY A 75 15.83 17.70 -22.67
CA GLY A 75 16.94 16.73 -22.76
C GLY A 75 16.89 15.62 -21.71
N ILE A 76 15.83 15.57 -20.92
CA ILE A 76 15.55 14.52 -19.95
C ILE A 76 14.87 13.35 -20.67
N PRO A 77 15.30 12.10 -20.44
CA PRO A 77 14.63 10.92 -21.01
C PRO A 77 13.14 10.86 -20.63
N VAL A 78 12.27 10.59 -21.62
CA VAL A 78 10.82 10.43 -21.39
C VAL A 78 10.34 9.10 -21.90
N LEU A 79 9.55 8.37 -21.08
CA LEU A 79 8.81 7.18 -21.46
C LEU A 79 7.31 7.44 -21.39
N GLY A 80 6.60 7.36 -22.51
CA GLY A 80 5.14 7.38 -22.54
C GLY A 80 4.56 5.96 -22.47
N ILE A 81 3.58 5.74 -21.59
CA ILE A 81 2.89 4.46 -21.44
C ILE A 81 1.42 4.63 -21.80
N CYS A 82 0.89 3.83 -22.73
CA CYS A 82 -0.51 3.81 -23.16
C CYS A 82 -0.99 5.22 -23.58
N TYR A 83 -1.83 5.88 -22.79
CA TYR A 83 -2.24 7.27 -23.03
C TYR A 83 -1.02 8.21 -23.17
N GLY A 84 -0.01 8.07 -22.31
CA GLY A 84 1.21 8.87 -22.36
C GLY A 84 1.98 8.69 -23.66
N SER A 85 1.95 7.51 -24.28
CA SER A 85 2.55 7.27 -25.59
C SER A 85 1.80 7.98 -26.71
N GLN A 86 0.48 7.93 -26.66
CA GLN A 86 -0.41 8.61 -27.61
C GLN A 86 -0.28 10.13 -27.49
N LEU A 87 -0.28 10.66 -26.26
CA LEU A 87 -0.09 12.09 -26.01
C LEU A 87 1.27 12.59 -26.54
N MET A 88 2.34 11.84 -26.30
CA MET A 88 3.67 12.19 -26.84
C MET A 88 3.63 12.26 -28.37
N MET A 89 3.06 11.28 -29.04
CA MET A 89 2.95 11.29 -30.50
C MET A 89 2.08 12.43 -31.00
N HIS A 90 0.94 12.67 -30.40
CA HIS A 90 0.03 13.76 -30.75
C HIS A 90 0.71 15.13 -30.63
N LEU A 91 1.41 15.39 -29.53
CA LEU A 91 2.11 16.67 -29.29
C LEU A 91 3.30 16.89 -30.24
N LEU A 92 3.95 15.81 -30.69
CA LEU A 92 5.14 15.90 -31.54
C LEU A 92 4.83 15.80 -33.04
N GLY A 93 3.55 15.78 -33.43
CA GLY A 93 3.11 15.85 -34.84
C GLY A 93 2.82 14.49 -35.47
N GLY A 94 2.74 13.43 -34.69
CA GLY A 94 2.16 12.16 -35.09
C GLY A 94 0.63 12.22 -35.08
N LYS A 95 -0.02 11.10 -35.40
CA LYS A 95 -1.47 10.99 -35.47
C LYS A 95 -1.96 9.82 -34.62
N VAL A 96 -2.94 10.09 -33.78
CA VAL A 96 -3.64 9.13 -32.94
C VAL A 96 -5.10 9.07 -33.37
N GLU A 97 -5.62 7.88 -33.57
CA GLU A 97 -6.98 7.64 -34.06
C GLU A 97 -7.60 6.45 -33.34
N LYS A 98 -8.90 6.34 -33.44
CA LYS A 98 -9.63 5.18 -32.92
C LYS A 98 -9.21 3.92 -33.68
N ALA A 99 -8.84 2.89 -32.95
CA ALA A 99 -8.37 1.65 -33.53
C ALA A 99 -9.49 0.92 -34.28
N PRO A 100 -9.23 0.41 -35.49
CA PRO A 100 -10.19 -0.45 -36.21
C PRO A 100 -10.51 -1.72 -35.44
N VAL A 101 -9.50 -2.30 -34.79
CA VAL A 101 -9.60 -3.45 -33.88
C VAL A 101 -9.02 -3.04 -32.54
N ARG A 102 -9.79 -3.24 -31.49
CA ARG A 102 -9.37 -2.94 -30.11
C ARG A 102 -8.52 -4.09 -29.58
N GLU A 103 -7.48 -3.78 -28.84
CA GLU A 103 -6.67 -4.80 -28.17
C GLU A 103 -6.86 -4.72 -26.65
N TYR A 104 -7.37 -5.80 -26.07
CA TYR A 104 -7.54 -5.95 -24.62
C TYR A 104 -7.00 -7.30 -24.17
N GLY A 105 -6.20 -7.28 -23.10
CA GLY A 105 -5.66 -8.49 -22.51
C GLY A 105 -4.24 -8.82 -22.95
N LYS A 106 -3.90 -10.11 -22.92
CA LYS A 106 -2.57 -10.63 -23.23
C LYS A 106 -2.42 -10.76 -24.74
N ILE A 107 -1.53 -9.95 -25.33
CA ILE A 107 -1.26 -9.93 -26.77
C ILE A 107 0.23 -10.24 -27.01
N GLU A 108 0.54 -11.05 -28.02
CA GLU A 108 1.90 -11.27 -28.47
C GLU A 108 2.40 -10.04 -29.25
N VAL A 109 3.50 -9.46 -28.78
CA VAL A 109 4.14 -8.28 -29.35
C VAL A 109 5.50 -8.66 -29.90
N ASN A 110 5.78 -8.25 -31.15
CA ASN A 110 7.11 -8.34 -31.73
C ASN A 110 7.92 -7.11 -31.32
N VAL A 111 9.17 -7.29 -30.91
CA VAL A 111 10.06 -6.21 -30.47
C VAL A 111 11.38 -6.19 -31.22
N ASP A 112 11.90 -5.01 -31.49
CA ASP A 112 13.25 -4.81 -32.01
C ASP A 112 14.24 -4.72 -30.84
N ASN A 113 15.05 -5.78 -30.70
CA ASN A 113 16.03 -5.91 -29.63
C ASN A 113 17.22 -4.94 -29.75
N SER A 114 17.35 -4.22 -30.88
CA SER A 114 18.38 -3.17 -31.03
C SER A 114 18.03 -1.92 -30.23
N SER A 115 16.76 -1.73 -29.87
CA SER A 115 16.30 -0.67 -28.98
C SER A 115 16.89 -0.83 -27.58
N LYS A 116 17.34 0.27 -26.98
CA LYS A 116 17.80 0.29 -25.58
C LYS A 116 16.69 -0.13 -24.61
N LEU A 117 15.44 0.19 -24.91
CA LEU A 117 14.28 -0.18 -24.10
C LEU A 117 14.06 -1.70 -24.08
N PHE A 118 14.33 -2.37 -25.21
CA PHE A 118 14.12 -3.79 -25.40
C PHE A 118 15.40 -4.63 -25.33
N ALA A 119 16.48 -4.08 -24.81
CA ALA A 119 17.72 -4.83 -24.62
C ALA A 119 17.48 -6.09 -23.78
N ASN A 120 17.89 -7.25 -24.30
CA ASN A 120 17.71 -8.57 -23.66
C ASN A 120 16.23 -8.98 -23.41
N VAL A 121 15.28 -8.34 -24.04
CA VAL A 121 13.87 -8.77 -24.09
C VAL A 121 13.74 -9.79 -25.23
N SER A 122 12.86 -10.78 -25.12
CA SER A 122 12.59 -11.74 -26.19
C SER A 122 12.02 -11.03 -27.41
N SER A 123 12.44 -11.42 -28.63
CA SER A 123 11.94 -10.79 -29.88
C SER A 123 10.43 -10.91 -30.08
N LYS A 124 9.80 -11.84 -29.35
CA LYS A 124 8.36 -11.98 -29.17
C LYS A 124 8.07 -12.15 -27.70
N THR A 125 7.18 -11.36 -27.17
CA THR A 125 6.81 -11.39 -25.76
C THR A 125 5.32 -11.09 -25.57
N ILE A 126 4.75 -11.54 -24.48
CA ILE A 126 3.35 -11.25 -24.13
C ILE A 126 3.29 -9.94 -23.37
N CYS A 127 2.50 -9.00 -23.87
CA CYS A 127 2.24 -7.72 -23.21
C CYS A 127 0.75 -7.55 -22.93
N TRP A 128 0.44 -6.77 -21.91
CA TRP A 128 -0.93 -6.38 -21.57
C TRP A 128 -1.33 -5.15 -22.35
N MET A 129 -2.29 -5.32 -23.25
CA MET A 129 -2.92 -4.24 -24.00
C MET A 129 -4.23 -3.83 -23.34
N SER A 130 -4.53 -2.52 -23.34
CA SER A 130 -5.80 -1.96 -22.86
C SER A 130 -6.04 -0.61 -23.52
N HIS A 131 -6.41 -0.63 -24.82
CA HIS A 131 -6.57 0.62 -25.56
C HIS A 131 -7.70 0.56 -26.62
N ASN A 132 -8.35 1.72 -26.80
CA ASN A 132 -9.31 1.98 -27.87
C ASN A 132 -8.68 2.74 -29.05
N ASP A 133 -7.66 3.54 -28.76
CA ASP A 133 -6.96 4.39 -29.72
C ASP A 133 -5.56 3.84 -29.97
N TYR A 134 -5.01 4.14 -31.15
CA TYR A 134 -3.69 3.69 -31.53
C TYR A 134 -2.94 4.79 -32.29
N ILE A 135 -1.64 4.68 -32.36
CA ILE A 135 -0.77 5.58 -33.14
C ILE A 135 -0.88 5.17 -34.61
N SER A 136 -1.65 5.93 -35.40
CA SER A 136 -1.86 5.66 -36.83
C SER A 136 -0.76 6.24 -37.71
N SER A 137 -0.05 7.28 -37.24
CA SER A 137 1.13 7.86 -37.88
C SER A 137 2.14 8.27 -36.82
N VAL A 138 3.35 7.78 -36.95
CA VAL A 138 4.46 8.08 -36.05
C VAL A 138 4.91 9.52 -36.24
N ALA A 139 5.28 10.20 -35.16
CA ALA A 139 5.81 11.57 -35.21
C ALA A 139 7.14 11.64 -36.02
N PRO A 140 7.48 12.80 -36.61
CA PRO A 140 8.78 12.97 -37.29
C PRO A 140 9.96 12.56 -36.39
N ASP A 141 10.97 11.97 -36.99
CA ASP A 141 12.22 11.51 -36.36
C ASP A 141 12.03 10.34 -35.37
N PHE A 142 10.84 9.72 -35.31
CA PHE A 142 10.62 8.48 -34.55
C PHE A 142 10.63 7.24 -35.44
N SER A 143 11.09 6.14 -34.88
CA SER A 143 11.03 4.80 -35.48
C SER A 143 10.16 3.86 -34.65
N VAL A 144 9.55 2.86 -35.31
CA VAL A 144 8.81 1.81 -34.63
C VAL A 144 9.79 0.79 -34.05
N SER A 145 9.65 0.48 -32.78
CA SER A 145 10.48 -0.50 -32.06
C SER A 145 9.70 -1.71 -31.54
N ALA A 146 8.35 -1.69 -31.60
CA ALA A 146 7.52 -2.88 -31.39
C ALA A 146 6.18 -2.78 -32.13
N TRP A 147 5.61 -3.95 -32.49
CA TRP A 147 4.36 -4.03 -33.26
C TRP A 147 3.57 -5.30 -32.98
N THR A 148 2.27 -5.24 -33.21
CA THR A 148 1.37 -6.40 -33.31
C THR A 148 0.73 -6.44 -34.71
N ALA A 149 -0.15 -7.39 -34.96
CA ALA A 149 -0.92 -7.44 -36.21
C ALA A 149 -1.89 -6.24 -36.33
N ASP A 150 -2.49 -5.80 -35.22
CA ASP A 150 -3.54 -4.78 -35.19
C ASP A 150 -3.02 -3.42 -34.66
N CYS A 151 -1.85 -3.39 -34.03
CA CYS A 151 -1.17 -2.18 -33.57
C CYS A 151 0.25 -2.06 -34.18
N PRO A 152 0.38 -1.47 -35.39
CA PRO A 152 1.65 -1.38 -36.11
C PRO A 152 2.74 -0.55 -35.38
N ALA A 153 2.35 0.30 -34.46
CA ALA A 153 3.22 1.15 -33.65
C ALA A 153 2.97 0.89 -32.15
N ALA A 154 3.12 -0.38 -31.73
CA ALA A 154 2.98 -0.75 -30.32
C ALA A 154 4.08 -0.20 -29.42
N ALA A 155 5.25 0.11 -29.99
CA ALA A 155 6.26 0.98 -29.38
C ALA A 155 6.98 1.79 -30.45
N VAL A 156 7.35 3.03 -30.07
CA VAL A 156 8.09 3.93 -30.91
C VAL A 156 9.19 4.65 -30.12
N GLU A 157 10.24 5.06 -30.78
CA GLU A 157 11.36 5.70 -30.12
C GLU A 157 12.06 6.76 -30.97
N ASN A 158 12.64 7.75 -30.30
CA ASN A 158 13.64 8.67 -30.82
C ASN A 158 14.85 8.62 -29.88
N PRO A 159 15.84 7.75 -30.14
CA PRO A 159 16.98 7.57 -29.24
C PRO A 159 17.87 8.79 -29.09
N GLU A 160 17.95 9.66 -30.12
CA GLU A 160 18.74 10.90 -30.07
C GLU A 160 18.18 11.88 -29.04
N LYS A 161 16.86 12.01 -28.98
CA LYS A 161 16.16 12.84 -28.01
C LYS A 161 15.84 12.09 -26.71
N LYS A 162 16.17 10.82 -26.62
CA LYS A 162 15.87 9.92 -25.49
C LYS A 162 14.36 9.82 -25.19
N LEU A 163 13.53 9.81 -26.23
CA LEU A 163 12.09 9.70 -26.14
C LEU A 163 11.65 8.29 -26.53
N TYR A 164 10.88 7.65 -25.67
CA TYR A 164 10.39 6.28 -25.84
C TYR A 164 8.90 6.23 -25.52
N ALA A 165 8.16 5.42 -26.22
CA ALA A 165 6.71 5.29 -26.02
C ALA A 165 6.26 3.85 -26.27
N VAL A 166 5.41 3.32 -25.39
CA VAL A 166 4.82 1.99 -25.48
C VAL A 166 3.31 2.06 -25.34
N GLN A 167 2.56 1.35 -26.20
CA GLN A 167 1.11 1.29 -26.12
C GLN A 167 0.61 0.35 -25.03
N PHE A 168 1.37 -0.68 -24.71
CA PHE A 168 1.08 -1.66 -23.67
C PHE A 168 1.53 -1.18 -22.29
N HIS A 169 1.15 -1.93 -21.26
CA HIS A 169 1.46 -1.65 -19.86
C HIS A 169 2.62 -2.53 -19.37
N PRO A 170 3.86 -2.05 -19.33
CA PRO A 170 5.01 -2.81 -18.82
C PRO A 170 4.99 -2.98 -17.30
N GLU A 171 4.23 -2.15 -16.58
CA GLU A 171 4.15 -2.16 -15.12
C GLU A 171 3.34 -3.32 -14.55
N VAL A 172 2.41 -3.89 -15.32
CA VAL A 172 1.52 -4.96 -14.84
C VAL A 172 2.16 -6.35 -15.00
N LEU A 173 1.81 -7.27 -14.09
CA LEU A 173 2.35 -8.64 -14.08
C LEU A 173 2.02 -9.46 -15.35
N HIS A 174 0.98 -9.10 -16.08
CA HIS A 174 0.57 -9.76 -17.31
C HIS A 174 1.50 -9.47 -18.48
N THR A 175 2.33 -8.43 -18.42
CA THR A 175 3.43 -8.16 -19.34
C THR A 175 4.65 -8.94 -18.85
N GLN A 176 4.97 -10.05 -19.51
CA GLN A 176 5.93 -11.05 -19.02
C GLN A 176 7.34 -10.49 -18.74
N GLU A 177 7.83 -9.58 -19.59
CA GLU A 177 9.15 -8.97 -19.44
C GLU A 177 9.09 -7.46 -19.14
N GLY A 178 7.95 -6.98 -18.62
CA GLY A 178 7.72 -5.56 -18.36
C GLY A 178 8.70 -4.95 -17.35
N THR A 179 9.03 -5.68 -16.28
CA THR A 179 10.05 -5.25 -15.31
C THR A 179 11.41 -5.04 -15.97
N LYS A 180 11.79 -5.90 -16.93
CA LYS A 180 13.05 -5.74 -17.68
C LYS A 180 13.02 -4.49 -18.56
N MET A 181 11.90 -4.22 -19.23
CA MET A 181 11.71 -3.02 -20.05
C MET A 181 11.83 -1.74 -19.21
N LEU A 182 11.18 -1.68 -18.05
CA LEU A 182 11.29 -0.55 -17.13
C LEU A 182 12.71 -0.42 -16.55
N SER A 183 13.36 -1.52 -16.20
CA SER A 183 14.76 -1.54 -15.79
C SER A 183 15.68 -0.99 -16.90
N ASN A 184 15.45 -1.37 -18.15
CA ASN A 184 16.19 -0.84 -19.29
C ASN A 184 15.98 0.67 -19.46
N PHE A 185 14.76 1.16 -19.29
CA PHE A 185 14.52 2.60 -19.32
C PHE A 185 15.31 3.32 -18.22
N VAL A 186 15.22 2.83 -16.99
CA VAL A 186 15.85 3.44 -15.82
C VAL A 186 17.38 3.43 -15.92
N TYR A 187 17.96 2.29 -16.29
CA TYR A 187 19.42 2.13 -16.32
C TYR A 187 20.04 2.49 -17.68
N ASN A 188 19.53 1.94 -18.78
CA ASN A 188 20.17 2.09 -20.09
C ASN A 188 19.83 3.41 -20.78
N VAL A 189 18.66 4.00 -20.48
CA VAL A 189 18.21 5.27 -21.08
C VAL A 189 18.43 6.44 -20.14
N CYS A 190 17.99 6.34 -18.88
CA CYS A 190 18.14 7.43 -17.88
C CYS A 190 19.53 7.47 -17.25
N GLY A 191 20.29 6.36 -17.27
CA GLY A 191 21.63 6.27 -16.69
C GLY A 191 21.64 6.38 -15.17
N CYS A 192 20.59 5.87 -14.50
CA CYS A 192 20.56 5.81 -13.04
C CYS A 192 21.57 4.79 -12.50
N ALA A 193 22.12 5.04 -11.31
CA ALA A 193 23.08 4.15 -10.64
C ALA A 193 22.41 3.14 -9.70
N GLY A 194 21.14 3.35 -9.33
CA GLY A 194 20.40 2.47 -8.42
C GLY A 194 20.80 2.65 -6.95
N GLU A 195 20.86 3.88 -6.50
CA GLU A 195 21.33 4.26 -5.15
C GLU A 195 20.22 4.25 -4.10
N TRP A 196 18.95 4.05 -4.49
CA TRP A 196 17.83 3.98 -3.56
C TRP A 196 17.79 2.63 -2.86
N LYS A 197 18.44 2.55 -1.69
CA LYS A 197 18.56 1.33 -0.86
C LYS A 197 18.07 1.62 0.55
N MET A 198 17.48 0.62 1.19
CA MET A 198 16.87 0.80 2.51
C MET A 198 17.88 0.95 3.64
N ASP A 199 19.05 0.37 3.56
CA ASP A 199 20.16 0.61 4.49
C ASP A 199 20.55 2.10 4.52
N SER A 200 20.82 2.67 3.36
CA SER A 200 21.17 4.09 3.21
C SER A 200 20.02 5.00 3.64
N PHE A 201 18.76 4.64 3.29
CA PHE A 201 17.57 5.37 3.74
C PHE A 201 17.48 5.42 5.27
N VAL A 202 17.68 4.28 5.94
CA VAL A 202 17.62 4.17 7.42
C VAL A 202 18.68 5.05 8.06
N GLU A 203 19.93 5.01 7.58
CA GLU A 203 21.02 5.82 8.11
C GLU A 203 20.77 7.33 7.94
N GLU A 204 20.37 7.75 6.74
CA GLU A 204 20.04 9.16 6.44
C GLU A 204 18.85 9.65 7.27
N SER A 205 17.82 8.82 7.41
CA SER A 205 16.62 9.15 8.20
C SER A 205 16.96 9.32 9.68
N ILE A 206 17.75 8.42 10.26
CA ILE A 206 18.21 8.53 11.66
C ILE A 206 18.95 9.84 11.86
N LYS A 207 19.87 10.19 10.95
CA LYS A 207 20.63 11.44 11.03
C LYS A 207 19.73 12.67 10.94
N SER A 208 18.84 12.71 9.94
CA SER A 208 17.91 13.82 9.70
C SER A 208 16.97 14.01 10.88
N ILE A 209 16.40 12.93 11.43
CA ILE A 209 15.52 12.99 12.60
C ILE A 209 16.27 13.53 13.81
N ARG A 210 17.49 13.06 14.05
CA ARG A 210 18.32 13.52 15.19
C ARG A 210 18.61 15.02 15.10
N GLU A 211 18.98 15.50 13.91
CA GLU A 211 19.22 16.92 13.66
C GLU A 211 17.96 17.76 13.85
N LYS A 212 16.80 17.27 13.39
CA LYS A 212 15.52 17.94 13.49
C LYS A 212 15.00 18.02 14.93
N VAL A 213 15.09 16.93 15.67
CA VAL A 213 14.55 16.82 17.03
C VAL A 213 15.44 17.54 18.03
N GLY A 214 16.77 17.49 17.89
CA GLY A 214 17.70 18.05 18.86
C GLY A 214 17.43 17.48 20.26
N ASP A 215 17.18 18.38 21.24
CA ASP A 215 16.85 18.03 22.63
C ASP A 215 15.33 17.90 22.87
N GLY A 216 14.49 17.97 21.83
CA GLY A 216 13.03 17.94 21.92
C GLY A 216 12.46 16.58 22.32
N LYS A 217 11.25 16.59 22.84
CA LYS A 217 10.48 15.40 23.19
C LYS A 217 9.59 14.96 22.05
N VAL A 218 9.53 13.67 21.82
CA VAL A 218 8.79 13.05 20.71
C VAL A 218 7.72 12.10 21.23
N LEU A 219 6.49 12.22 20.73
CA LEU A 219 5.36 11.35 21.04
C LEU A 219 4.98 10.54 19.80
N CYS A 220 4.77 9.25 19.99
CA CYS A 220 4.36 8.32 18.94
C CYS A 220 3.14 7.50 19.38
N ALA A 221 2.08 7.48 18.56
CA ALA A 221 1.00 6.52 18.72
C ALA A 221 1.41 5.19 18.12
N LEU A 222 1.58 4.16 18.95
CA LEU A 222 1.95 2.83 18.52
C LEU A 222 0.69 1.96 18.39
N SER A 223 0.30 1.61 17.17
CA SER A 223 -0.90 0.81 16.92
C SER A 223 -0.64 -0.71 16.92
N GLY A 224 0.62 -1.14 17.02
CA GLY A 224 1.03 -2.53 16.81
C GLY A 224 1.10 -2.94 15.33
N GLY A 225 0.72 -2.07 14.40
CA GLY A 225 0.88 -2.28 12.96
C GLY A 225 2.35 -2.13 12.51
N VAL A 226 2.65 -2.63 11.30
CA VAL A 226 4.02 -2.61 10.75
C VAL A 226 4.56 -1.18 10.66
N ASP A 227 3.77 -0.23 10.14
CA ASP A 227 4.23 1.14 9.89
C ASP A 227 4.56 1.87 11.19
N SER A 228 3.66 1.83 12.18
CA SER A 228 3.91 2.43 13.49
C SER A 228 5.09 1.78 14.22
N SER A 229 5.29 0.48 14.06
CA SER A 229 6.43 -0.24 14.64
C SER A 229 7.75 0.17 13.99
N VAL A 230 7.80 0.26 12.67
CA VAL A 230 9.01 0.70 11.94
C VAL A 230 9.33 2.15 12.27
N ALA A 231 8.31 3.03 12.30
CA ALA A 231 8.48 4.42 12.71
C ALA A 231 9.05 4.53 14.14
N ALA A 232 8.46 3.80 15.11
CA ALA A 232 8.92 3.81 16.50
C ALA A 232 10.36 3.34 16.66
N VAL A 233 10.76 2.25 15.97
CA VAL A 233 12.15 1.74 16.04
C VAL A 233 13.12 2.71 15.39
N LEU A 234 12.77 3.30 14.24
CA LEU A 234 13.58 4.32 13.57
C LEU A 234 13.84 5.52 14.49
N LEU A 235 12.77 6.03 15.12
CA LEU A 235 12.87 7.13 16.10
C LEU A 235 13.66 6.72 17.34
N SER A 236 13.46 5.51 17.88
CA SER A 236 14.23 5.00 19.02
C SER A 236 15.74 5.02 18.74
N LYS A 237 16.16 4.61 17.54
CA LYS A 237 17.59 4.67 17.13
C LYS A 237 18.09 6.12 16.92
N ALA A 238 17.20 7.04 16.54
CA ALA A 238 17.56 8.44 16.34
C ALA A 238 17.67 9.22 17.64
N VAL A 239 16.68 9.12 18.54
CA VAL A 239 16.52 10.01 19.70
C VAL A 239 16.40 9.29 21.05
N GLY A 240 16.36 7.96 21.07
CA GLY A 240 16.35 7.16 22.29
C GLY A 240 15.24 7.54 23.27
N ASN A 241 15.59 7.80 24.51
CA ASN A 241 14.68 8.13 25.62
C ASN A 241 13.87 9.45 25.44
N GLN A 242 14.14 10.24 24.42
CA GLN A 242 13.30 11.39 24.09
C GLN A 242 11.99 10.94 23.46
N LEU A 243 11.90 9.70 22.96
CA LEU A 243 10.71 9.10 22.39
C LEU A 243 9.84 8.47 23.47
N THR A 244 8.56 8.85 23.48
CA THR A 244 7.51 8.15 24.23
C THR A 244 6.50 7.56 23.26
N CYS A 245 6.31 6.23 23.34
CA CYS A 245 5.30 5.50 22.57
C CYS A 245 4.10 5.20 23.46
N VAL A 246 2.91 5.59 23.01
CA VAL A 246 1.65 5.25 23.67
C VAL A 246 0.93 4.19 22.84
N PHE A 247 0.72 3.03 23.46
CA PHE A 247 -0.04 1.91 22.90
C PHE A 247 -1.40 1.82 23.59
N VAL A 248 -2.48 2.01 22.84
CA VAL A 248 -3.84 1.91 23.35
C VAL A 248 -4.38 0.51 23.14
N ASP A 249 -4.53 -0.25 24.22
CA ASP A 249 -5.20 -1.54 24.21
C ASP A 249 -6.71 -1.31 24.33
N HIS A 250 -7.37 -1.24 23.20
CA HIS A 250 -8.80 -0.98 23.07
C HIS A 250 -9.67 -2.24 23.16
N GLY A 251 -9.07 -3.41 23.44
CA GLY A 251 -9.79 -4.67 23.57
C GLY A 251 -10.23 -5.34 22.26
N LEU A 252 -10.04 -4.68 21.11
CA LEU A 252 -10.41 -5.20 19.79
C LEU A 252 -9.19 -5.74 19.02
N LEU A 253 -8.11 -6.03 19.72
CA LEU A 253 -6.88 -6.60 19.19
C LEU A 253 -7.03 -8.11 18.99
N ARG A 254 -6.15 -8.70 18.18
CA ARG A 254 -6.02 -10.17 18.09
C ARG A 254 -5.64 -10.74 19.47
N LYS A 255 -5.85 -12.05 19.61
CA LYS A 255 -5.44 -12.78 20.83
C LYS A 255 -3.95 -12.53 21.12
N ASN A 256 -3.64 -12.13 22.34
CA ASN A 256 -2.30 -11.83 22.87
C ASN A 256 -1.53 -10.70 22.16
N GLU A 257 -2.13 -10.00 21.22
CA GLU A 257 -1.43 -8.97 20.43
C GLU A 257 -0.88 -7.83 21.28
N GLY A 258 -1.63 -7.40 22.30
CA GLY A 258 -1.16 -6.36 23.24
C GLY A 258 0.08 -6.79 24.00
N ASP A 259 0.12 -8.03 24.45
CA ASP A 259 1.27 -8.59 25.19
C ASP A 259 2.49 -8.79 24.26
N GLU A 260 2.26 -9.19 23.00
CA GLU A 260 3.32 -9.27 21.98
C GLU A 260 3.95 -7.90 21.71
N VAL A 261 3.14 -6.84 21.61
CA VAL A 261 3.63 -5.47 21.41
C VAL A 261 4.42 -5.00 22.63
N GLU A 262 3.92 -5.24 23.83
CA GLU A 262 4.61 -4.89 25.07
C GLU A 262 5.93 -5.67 25.26
N ALA A 263 5.98 -6.95 24.89
CA ALA A 263 7.20 -7.74 24.91
C ALA A 263 8.31 -7.19 23.99
N VAL A 264 7.92 -6.53 22.90
CA VAL A 264 8.88 -5.95 21.93
C VAL A 264 9.29 -4.54 22.31
N PHE A 265 8.33 -3.70 22.68
CA PHE A 265 8.53 -2.26 22.88
C PHE A 265 8.51 -1.82 24.34
N GLY A 266 8.10 -2.69 25.26
CA GLY A 266 8.02 -2.42 26.67
C GLY A 266 9.41 -2.38 27.36
N PRO A 267 9.42 -2.20 28.69
CA PRO A 267 10.67 -2.05 29.45
C PRO A 267 11.65 -3.22 29.35
N GLU A 268 11.15 -4.42 29.08
CA GLU A 268 11.96 -5.63 28.87
C GLU A 268 12.31 -5.86 27.38
N GLY A 269 11.83 -5.00 26.50
CA GLY A 269 12.05 -5.05 25.06
C GLY A 269 13.47 -4.62 24.67
N HIS A 270 13.73 -4.69 23.36
CA HIS A 270 15.08 -4.45 22.81
C HIS A 270 15.34 -2.99 22.41
N TYR A 271 14.33 -2.10 22.54
CA TYR A 271 14.41 -0.73 22.04
C TYR A 271 14.47 0.29 23.17
N ASN A 272 15.35 1.29 23.02
CA ASN A 272 15.50 2.37 23.98
C ASN A 272 14.45 3.46 23.72
N LEU A 273 13.28 3.32 24.36
CA LEU A 273 12.17 4.26 24.28
C LEU A 273 11.32 4.18 25.56
N ASN A 274 10.51 5.20 25.82
CA ASN A 274 9.50 5.13 26.88
C ASN A 274 8.23 4.50 26.32
N PHE A 275 7.75 3.42 26.90
CA PHE A 275 6.54 2.73 26.49
C PHE A 275 5.44 2.85 27.53
N ILE A 276 4.24 3.24 27.08
CA ILE A 276 3.04 3.34 27.89
C ILE A 276 1.94 2.52 27.26
N ARG A 277 1.50 1.44 27.93
CA ARG A 277 0.31 0.69 27.55
C ARG A 277 -0.89 1.23 28.33
N VAL A 278 -1.91 1.67 27.61
CA VAL A 278 -3.17 2.14 28.19
C VAL A 278 -4.23 1.07 27.99
N ASN A 279 -4.68 0.45 29.09
CA ASN A 279 -5.82 -0.48 29.04
C ASN A 279 -7.12 0.34 28.99
N ALA A 280 -7.75 0.38 27.83
CA ALA A 280 -8.99 1.11 27.59
C ALA A 280 -10.16 0.18 27.17
N GLN A 281 -10.01 -1.16 27.32
CA GLN A 281 -10.94 -2.16 26.78
C GLN A 281 -12.40 -1.91 27.21
N GLU A 282 -12.65 -1.74 28.52
CA GLU A 282 -14.00 -1.52 29.03
C GLU A 282 -14.64 -0.27 28.44
N ARG A 283 -13.86 0.80 28.30
CA ARG A 283 -14.30 2.08 27.75
C ARG A 283 -14.76 1.94 26.29
N PHE A 284 -14.06 1.17 25.47
CA PHE A 284 -14.46 0.90 24.11
C PHE A 284 -15.71 0.01 24.04
N TYR A 285 -15.80 -1.01 24.87
CA TYR A 285 -16.99 -1.88 24.92
C TYR A 285 -18.25 -1.10 25.34
N GLU A 286 -18.13 -0.19 26.31
CA GLU A 286 -19.25 0.68 26.72
C GLU A 286 -19.71 1.60 25.58
N LYS A 287 -18.78 2.17 24.81
CA LYS A 287 -19.09 3.04 23.66
C LYS A 287 -19.72 2.30 22.49
N LEU A 288 -19.38 1.03 22.30
CA LEU A 288 -19.88 0.18 21.22
C LEU A 288 -21.18 -0.53 21.59
N LYS A 289 -21.66 -0.41 22.83
CA LYS A 289 -22.88 -1.05 23.28
C LYS A 289 -24.08 -0.59 22.46
N GLY A 290 -24.79 -1.58 21.85
CA GLY A 290 -25.96 -1.35 21.00
C GLY A 290 -25.63 -0.75 19.60
N VAL A 291 -24.35 -0.66 19.23
CA VAL A 291 -23.94 -0.16 17.93
C VAL A 291 -23.75 -1.35 16.97
N GLU A 292 -24.57 -1.41 15.92
CA GLU A 292 -24.56 -2.50 14.93
C GLU A 292 -24.09 -2.05 13.54
N GLU A 293 -24.25 -0.76 13.22
CA GLU A 293 -23.94 -0.23 11.90
C GLU A 293 -22.42 -0.05 11.74
N PRO A 294 -21.79 -0.60 10.66
CA PRO A 294 -20.34 -0.67 10.50
C PRO A 294 -19.63 0.68 10.53
N GLU A 295 -20.18 1.69 9.86
CA GLU A 295 -19.56 3.00 9.78
C GLU A 295 -19.58 3.72 11.13
N ASN A 296 -20.65 3.54 11.92
CA ASN A 296 -20.72 4.06 13.28
C ASN A 296 -19.72 3.38 14.21
N LYS A 297 -19.50 2.07 14.07
CA LYS A 297 -18.45 1.37 14.82
C LYS A 297 -17.07 1.96 14.51
N ARG A 298 -16.74 2.13 13.21
CA ARG A 298 -15.46 2.70 12.76
C ARG A 298 -15.24 4.09 13.33
N LYS A 299 -16.27 4.93 13.28
CA LYS A 299 -16.23 6.31 13.78
C LYS A 299 -16.03 6.35 15.30
N ILE A 300 -16.79 5.57 16.05
CA ILE A 300 -16.68 5.52 17.51
C ILE A 300 -15.32 5.02 17.96
N ILE A 301 -14.81 3.94 17.33
CA ILE A 301 -13.49 3.38 17.65
C ILE A 301 -12.40 4.41 17.36
N GLY A 302 -12.45 5.07 16.20
CA GLY A 302 -11.49 6.11 15.84
C GLY A 302 -11.50 7.31 16.79
N GLU A 303 -12.68 7.87 17.07
CA GLU A 303 -12.82 9.00 17.98
C GLU A 303 -12.35 8.68 19.41
N GLU A 304 -12.71 7.50 19.90
CA GLU A 304 -12.35 7.10 21.26
C GLU A 304 -10.85 6.83 21.40
N PHE A 305 -10.22 6.24 20.35
CA PHE A 305 -8.77 6.08 20.31
C PHE A 305 -8.05 7.42 20.45
N ILE A 306 -8.51 8.45 19.72
CA ILE A 306 -7.91 9.80 19.79
C ILE A 306 -8.05 10.36 21.18
N ARG A 307 -9.24 10.26 21.81
CA ARG A 307 -9.49 10.78 23.16
C ARG A 307 -8.58 10.13 24.21
N VAL A 308 -8.43 8.81 24.17
CA VAL A 308 -7.52 8.10 25.07
C VAL A 308 -6.08 8.55 24.85
N PHE A 309 -5.67 8.68 23.59
CA PHE A 309 -4.32 9.14 23.25
C PHE A 309 -4.06 10.58 23.74
N GLU A 310 -5.02 11.50 23.57
CA GLU A 310 -4.94 12.87 24.06
C GLU A 310 -4.85 12.95 25.60
N GLU A 311 -5.61 12.13 26.31
CA GLU A 311 -5.57 12.06 27.77
C GLU A 311 -4.19 11.63 28.26
N GLU A 312 -3.57 10.64 27.61
CA GLU A 312 -2.21 10.21 27.93
C GLU A 312 -1.16 11.26 27.54
N ALA A 313 -1.30 11.89 26.38
CA ALA A 313 -0.41 12.98 25.95
C ALA A 313 -0.40 14.14 26.98
N LYS A 314 -1.56 14.50 27.54
CA LYS A 314 -1.67 15.52 28.59
C LYS A 314 -0.94 15.13 29.88
N LYS A 315 -0.94 13.84 30.26
CA LYS A 315 -0.20 13.33 31.42
C LYS A 315 1.32 13.37 31.21
N ILE A 316 1.78 13.12 29.98
CA ILE A 316 3.19 13.20 29.61
C ILE A 316 3.71 14.63 29.67
N GLY A 317 2.83 15.62 29.44
CA GLY A 317 3.14 17.05 29.46
C GLY A 317 3.61 17.58 28.10
N ALA A 318 4.46 18.62 28.13
CA ALA A 318 4.91 19.28 26.90
C ALA A 318 5.69 18.31 25.99
N VAL A 319 5.23 18.20 24.75
CA VAL A 319 5.82 17.40 23.67
C VAL A 319 6.12 18.33 22.50
N ASP A 320 7.29 18.21 21.91
CA ASP A 320 7.70 19.08 20.80
C ASP A 320 7.29 18.50 19.43
N PHE A 321 7.28 17.17 19.28
CA PHE A 321 7.03 16.50 18.01
C PHE A 321 6.05 15.34 18.16
N LEU A 322 5.12 15.24 17.21
CA LEU A 322 4.23 14.08 17.06
C LEU A 322 4.71 13.23 15.87
N VAL A 323 4.75 11.90 16.04
CA VAL A 323 5.10 10.96 14.96
C VAL A 323 3.83 10.42 14.30
N GLN A 324 3.80 10.46 13.00
CA GLN A 324 2.75 9.87 12.18
C GLN A 324 3.34 8.82 11.23
N GLY A 325 2.71 7.66 11.16
CA GLY A 325 3.15 6.54 10.32
C GLY A 325 2.66 6.62 8.86
N THR A 326 2.55 7.83 8.31
CA THR A 326 2.15 8.07 6.91
C THR A 326 3.15 7.40 5.98
N ILE A 327 2.64 6.72 4.95
CA ILE A 327 3.45 6.11 3.88
C ILE A 327 3.15 6.76 2.53
N TYR A 328 3.97 6.49 1.51
CA TYR A 328 3.87 7.18 0.22
C TYR A 328 2.51 7.05 -0.49
N PRO A 329 1.83 5.88 -0.51
CA PRO A 329 0.47 5.79 -1.05
C PRO A 329 -0.52 6.76 -0.40
N ASP A 330 -0.47 6.95 0.92
CA ASP A 330 -1.35 7.88 1.65
C ASP A 330 -1.14 9.33 1.16
N VAL A 331 0.11 9.69 0.86
CA VAL A 331 0.47 11.01 0.32
C VAL A 331 -0.11 11.22 -1.07
N VAL A 332 -0.02 10.21 -1.93
CA VAL A 332 -0.54 10.27 -3.30
C VAL A 332 -2.06 10.37 -3.30
N GLU A 333 -2.76 9.57 -2.49
CA GLU A 333 -4.22 9.55 -2.39
C GLU A 333 -4.79 10.86 -1.83
N SER A 334 -4.06 11.53 -0.95
CA SER A 334 -4.47 12.83 -0.41
C SER A 334 -4.34 14.00 -1.40
N GLY A 335 -3.86 13.78 -2.62
CA GLY A 335 -3.72 14.78 -3.68
C GLY A 335 -2.61 15.80 -3.44
N VAL A 336 -1.73 15.59 -2.46
CA VAL A 336 -0.65 16.51 -2.09
C VAL A 336 0.68 16.00 -2.66
N GLY A 337 0.79 16.00 -3.97
CA GLY A 337 2.08 15.96 -4.63
C GLY A 337 2.73 17.34 -4.56
N GLY A 338 3.67 17.56 -3.64
CA GLY A 338 4.65 18.62 -3.79
C GLY A 338 4.68 19.81 -2.83
N GLU A 339 3.76 19.98 -1.91
CA GLU A 339 3.89 21.02 -0.87
C GLU A 339 3.52 20.49 0.52
N SER A 340 4.35 20.84 1.52
CA SER A 340 4.12 20.58 2.94
C SER A 340 2.98 21.45 3.49
N THR A 341 1.77 21.18 3.03
CA THR A 341 0.57 21.62 3.72
C THR A 341 0.21 20.57 4.75
N VAL A 342 -0.04 21.01 5.97
CA VAL A 342 -0.57 20.19 7.06
C VAL A 342 -1.78 19.44 6.53
N ILE A 343 -1.57 18.17 6.17
CA ILE A 343 -2.65 17.32 5.67
C ILE A 343 -3.51 16.97 6.87
N LYS A 344 -4.68 17.57 6.95
CA LYS A 344 -5.81 17.01 7.68
C LYS A 344 -6.30 15.81 6.88
N SER A 345 -5.53 14.75 6.82
CA SER A 345 -5.95 13.53 6.12
C SER A 345 -6.83 12.70 7.04
N HIS A 346 -8.05 12.50 6.61
CA HIS A 346 -9.07 11.73 7.31
C HIS A 346 -8.81 10.20 7.35
N HIS A 347 -7.63 9.72 6.92
CA HIS A 347 -7.35 8.29 6.79
C HIS A 347 -6.35 7.70 7.80
N ASN A 348 -5.58 8.55 8.49
CA ASN A 348 -4.75 8.07 9.60
C ASN A 348 -5.22 8.72 10.90
N VAL A 349 -5.95 7.98 11.73
CA VAL A 349 -6.44 8.34 13.05
C VAL A 349 -7.20 9.66 12.99
N GLY A 350 -8.52 9.61 12.83
CA GLY A 350 -9.40 10.77 12.59
C GLY A 350 -9.10 11.94 13.50
N GLY A 351 -8.54 13.02 12.92
CA GLY A 351 -8.26 14.29 13.57
C GLY A 351 -6.97 14.29 14.40
N LEU A 352 -6.12 15.26 14.14
CA LEU A 352 -5.03 15.59 15.06
C LEU A 352 -5.62 16.09 16.38
N PRO A 353 -5.00 15.78 17.54
CA PRO A 353 -5.45 16.28 18.84
C PRO A 353 -5.49 17.81 18.82
N ASP A 354 -6.66 18.39 19.03
CA ASP A 354 -6.84 19.85 19.09
C ASP A 354 -6.15 20.53 20.30
N PHE A 355 -5.59 19.72 21.21
CA PHE A 355 -5.12 20.17 22.53
C PHE A 355 -3.63 19.96 22.80
N VAL A 356 -2.85 19.43 21.88
CA VAL A 356 -1.39 19.27 22.06
C VAL A 356 -0.69 20.24 21.12
N ASP A 357 -0.14 21.33 21.72
CA ASP A 357 0.77 22.25 21.00
C ASP A 357 2.10 21.54 20.76
N PHE A 358 2.27 20.92 19.59
CA PHE A 358 3.56 20.44 19.12
C PHE A 358 4.08 21.36 18.01
N LYS A 359 5.40 21.44 17.92
CA LYS A 359 6.07 22.30 16.94
C LYS A 359 5.88 21.78 15.52
N GLU A 360 5.96 20.45 15.36
CA GLU A 360 5.93 19.81 14.04
C GLU A 360 5.56 18.33 14.11
N ILE A 361 5.03 17.80 13.01
CA ILE A 361 4.80 16.37 12.79
C ILE A 361 6.01 15.76 12.10
N ILE A 362 6.46 14.60 12.58
CA ILE A 362 7.51 13.80 11.95
C ILE A 362 6.86 12.62 11.24
N GLU A 363 7.02 12.54 9.93
CA GLU A 363 6.52 11.46 9.07
C GLU A 363 7.70 10.67 8.47
N PRO A 364 8.34 9.79 9.24
CA PRO A 364 9.60 9.19 8.84
C PRO A 364 9.49 8.22 7.67
N LEU A 365 8.29 7.75 7.35
CA LEU A 365 8.03 6.75 6.30
C LEU A 365 7.31 7.34 5.09
N ARG A 366 7.11 8.66 5.07
CA ARG A 366 6.34 9.38 4.04
C ARG A 366 6.79 9.07 2.60
N ASP A 367 8.08 8.82 2.42
CA ASP A 367 8.67 8.55 1.11
C ASP A 367 8.64 7.06 0.72
N LEU A 368 8.14 6.17 1.57
CA LEU A 368 8.23 4.72 1.38
C LEU A 368 6.91 4.09 0.95
N PHE A 369 6.99 3.16 0.01
CA PHE A 369 5.92 2.19 -0.24
C PHE A 369 5.90 1.11 0.87
N LYS A 370 4.79 0.39 1.00
CA LYS A 370 4.60 -0.61 2.05
C LYS A 370 5.67 -1.72 2.07
N ASP A 371 6.12 -2.15 0.92
CA ASP A 371 7.18 -3.14 0.79
C ASP A 371 8.56 -2.57 1.15
N GLU A 372 8.81 -1.27 0.90
CA GLU A 372 10.00 -0.57 1.34
C GLU A 372 10.00 -0.39 2.86
N VAL A 373 8.85 -0.07 3.47
CA VAL A 373 8.69 -0.02 4.93
C VAL A 373 9.07 -1.36 5.57
N ARG A 374 8.64 -2.48 4.98
CA ARG A 374 9.01 -3.81 5.46
C ARG A 374 10.53 -4.06 5.35
N LYS A 375 11.13 -3.71 4.22
CA LYS A 375 12.58 -3.82 4.04
C LYS A 375 13.35 -2.95 5.05
N ALA A 376 12.92 -1.70 5.25
CA ALA A 376 13.49 -0.82 6.28
C ALA A 376 13.32 -1.41 7.69
N GLY A 377 12.20 -2.07 7.97
CA GLY A 377 11.98 -2.79 9.23
C GLY A 377 12.99 -3.92 9.47
N LEU A 378 13.31 -4.69 8.42
CA LEU A 378 14.35 -5.73 8.50
C LEU A 378 15.74 -5.12 8.75
N GLU A 379 16.10 -4.06 8.03
CA GLU A 379 17.37 -3.33 8.24
C GLU A 379 17.49 -2.74 9.67
N LEU A 380 16.37 -2.34 10.25
CA LEU A 380 16.30 -1.89 11.65
C LEU A 380 16.43 -3.03 12.67
N GLY A 381 16.37 -4.29 12.23
CA GLY A 381 16.43 -5.47 13.08
C GLY A 381 15.11 -5.84 13.74
N ILE A 382 13.98 -5.39 13.18
CA ILE A 382 12.65 -5.79 13.66
C ILE A 382 12.42 -7.25 13.28
N PRO A 383 11.90 -8.09 14.20
CA PRO A 383 11.62 -9.49 13.91
C PRO A 383 10.70 -9.69 12.70
N GLU A 384 11.02 -10.68 11.86
CA GLU A 384 10.28 -10.97 10.62
C GLU A 384 8.76 -11.13 10.85
N TYR A 385 8.35 -11.79 11.94
CA TYR A 385 6.95 -12.02 12.24
C TYR A 385 6.15 -10.73 12.48
N LEU A 386 6.82 -9.64 12.91
CA LEU A 386 6.21 -8.32 13.03
C LEU A 386 6.21 -7.59 11.68
N VAL A 387 7.32 -7.66 10.94
CA VAL A 387 7.48 -6.97 9.64
C VAL A 387 6.53 -7.55 8.58
N PHE A 388 6.37 -8.87 8.55
CA PHE A 388 5.49 -9.56 7.58
C PHE A 388 4.11 -9.88 8.12
N ARG A 389 3.73 -9.29 9.26
CA ARG A 389 2.37 -9.40 9.77
C ARG A 389 1.36 -9.01 8.69
N GLN A 390 0.33 -9.85 8.52
CA GLN A 390 -0.76 -9.54 7.59
C GLN A 390 -1.50 -8.26 8.02
N PRO A 391 -2.12 -7.53 7.08
CA PRO A 391 -2.90 -6.33 7.40
C PRO A 391 -3.92 -6.60 8.51
N PHE A 392 -4.08 -5.61 9.38
CA PHE A 392 -5.11 -5.61 10.41
C PHE A 392 -5.81 -4.26 10.38
N PRO A 393 -7.14 -4.24 10.32
CA PRO A 393 -7.87 -2.99 10.16
C PRO A 393 -7.75 -2.11 11.40
N GLY A 394 -7.78 -0.79 11.22
CA GLY A 394 -7.72 0.18 12.32
C GLY A 394 -8.78 -0.07 13.41
N PRO A 395 -10.05 -0.37 13.06
CA PRO A 395 -11.07 -0.70 14.04
C PRO A 395 -10.89 -2.09 14.71
N GLY A 396 -9.85 -2.83 14.35
CA GLY A 396 -9.57 -4.13 14.91
C GLY A 396 -10.66 -5.17 14.63
N LEU A 397 -10.91 -6.05 15.60
CA LEU A 397 -11.94 -7.08 15.52
C LEU A 397 -13.37 -6.50 15.52
N GLY A 398 -13.56 -5.20 15.81
CA GLY A 398 -14.87 -4.56 15.80
C GLY A 398 -15.62 -4.69 14.48
N ILE A 399 -14.90 -4.73 13.34
CA ILE A 399 -15.48 -4.93 12.00
C ILE A 399 -15.42 -6.38 11.52
N ARG A 400 -15.01 -7.30 12.38
CA ARG A 400 -15.08 -8.76 12.18
C ARG A 400 -16.15 -9.41 13.04
N ILE A 401 -16.98 -8.61 13.70
CA ILE A 401 -18.15 -9.01 14.46
C ILE A 401 -19.36 -8.33 13.84
N ILE A 402 -20.16 -9.08 13.09
CA ILE A 402 -21.39 -8.56 12.52
C ILE A 402 -22.39 -8.27 13.63
N GLY A 403 -22.97 -7.07 13.61
CA GLY A 403 -23.86 -6.58 14.67
C GLY A 403 -23.12 -6.03 15.89
N GLU A 404 -23.77 -6.00 17.06
CA GLU A 404 -23.22 -5.44 18.30
C GLU A 404 -21.92 -6.12 18.74
N VAL A 405 -20.93 -5.31 19.13
CA VAL A 405 -19.66 -5.77 19.68
C VAL A 405 -19.74 -5.90 21.20
N THR A 406 -19.41 -7.08 21.71
CA THR A 406 -19.33 -7.34 23.16
C THR A 406 -18.01 -8.04 23.50
N ALA A 407 -17.55 -7.95 24.73
CA ALA A 407 -16.34 -8.62 25.20
C ALA A 407 -16.38 -10.16 24.93
N GLU A 408 -17.54 -10.79 25.13
CA GLU A 408 -17.74 -12.22 24.87
C GLU A 408 -17.58 -12.55 23.38
N LYS A 409 -18.19 -11.76 22.49
CA LYS A 409 -18.07 -11.94 21.03
C LYS A 409 -16.63 -11.68 20.55
N VAL A 410 -15.96 -10.69 21.12
CA VAL A 410 -14.55 -10.44 20.81
C VAL A 410 -13.70 -11.64 21.19
N GLN A 411 -13.90 -12.22 22.38
CA GLN A 411 -13.18 -13.43 22.80
C GLN A 411 -13.40 -14.59 21.83
N MET A 412 -14.64 -14.82 21.38
CA MET A 412 -14.94 -15.86 20.38
C MET A 412 -14.14 -15.66 19.08
N VAL A 413 -14.10 -14.43 18.57
CA VAL A 413 -13.34 -14.12 17.35
C VAL A 413 -11.85 -14.26 17.59
N GLN A 414 -11.33 -13.80 18.72
CA GLN A 414 -9.91 -13.94 19.07
C GLN A 414 -9.46 -15.39 19.07
N GLU A 415 -10.24 -16.27 19.69
CA GLU A 415 -9.93 -17.71 19.75
C GLU A 415 -10.05 -18.35 18.37
N ALA A 416 -11.14 -18.11 17.64
CA ALA A 416 -11.35 -18.68 16.30
C ALA A 416 -10.29 -18.18 15.29
N ASP A 417 -9.94 -16.88 15.31
CA ASP A 417 -8.91 -16.29 14.47
C ASP A 417 -7.52 -16.86 14.78
N ALA A 418 -7.19 -17.05 16.05
CA ALA A 418 -5.93 -17.67 16.46
C ALA A 418 -5.81 -19.09 15.93
N ILE A 419 -6.85 -19.91 16.05
CA ILE A 419 -6.89 -21.29 15.53
C ILE A 419 -6.74 -21.30 14.01
N TRP A 420 -7.49 -20.43 13.29
CA TRP A 420 -7.41 -20.34 11.83
C TRP A 420 -6.02 -19.96 11.37
N ARG A 421 -5.42 -18.95 11.97
CA ARG A 421 -4.04 -18.51 11.64
C ARG A 421 -3.02 -19.60 11.93
N GLU A 422 -3.14 -20.33 13.02
CA GLU A 422 -2.25 -21.46 13.33
C GLU A 422 -2.33 -22.56 12.28
N GLU A 423 -3.53 -23.00 11.88
CA GLU A 423 -3.69 -24.09 10.91
C GLU A 423 -3.20 -23.70 9.52
N ILE A 424 -3.42 -22.43 9.10
CA ILE A 424 -2.87 -21.87 7.86
C ILE A 424 -1.32 -21.88 7.90
N ALA A 425 -0.72 -21.42 9.01
CA ALA A 425 0.73 -21.36 9.15
C ALA A 425 1.37 -22.75 9.22
N LYS A 426 0.79 -23.69 10.01
CA LYS A 426 1.26 -25.09 10.09
C LYS A 426 1.26 -25.79 8.73
N ALA A 427 0.33 -25.43 7.86
CA ALA A 427 0.25 -25.96 6.50
C ALA A 427 1.13 -25.21 5.47
N GLY A 428 1.84 -24.15 5.88
CA GLY A 428 2.66 -23.33 5.00
C GLY A 428 1.88 -22.50 3.98
N TRP A 429 0.61 -22.19 4.29
CA TRP A 429 -0.25 -21.36 3.46
C TRP A 429 -0.19 -19.88 3.81
N ASP A 430 0.37 -19.51 4.93
CA ASP A 430 0.61 -18.13 5.37
C ASP A 430 1.44 -17.31 4.37
N LYS A 431 2.29 -17.98 3.56
CA LYS A 431 3.09 -17.37 2.48
C LYS A 431 2.41 -17.35 1.11
N LYS A 432 1.25 -18.04 0.99
CA LYS A 432 0.52 -18.18 -0.28
C LYS A 432 -0.72 -17.29 -0.35
N VAL A 433 -1.21 -16.85 0.79
CA VAL A 433 -2.40 -15.99 0.93
C VAL A 433 -2.01 -14.63 1.50
N ASN A 434 -2.68 -13.59 1.04
CA ASN A 434 -2.33 -12.22 1.43
C ASN A 434 -3.01 -11.77 2.73
N GLN A 435 -4.25 -12.22 2.94
CA GLN A 435 -5.00 -11.95 4.15
C GLN A 435 -5.94 -13.11 4.47
N TYR A 436 -5.98 -13.50 5.73
CA TYR A 436 -6.84 -14.55 6.24
C TYR A 436 -7.21 -14.28 7.69
N PHE A 437 -8.46 -14.53 8.05
CA PHE A 437 -9.01 -14.23 9.37
C PHE A 437 -10.30 -15.00 9.63
N ALA A 438 -10.74 -15.00 10.91
CA ALA A 438 -12.06 -15.42 11.31
C ALA A 438 -12.93 -14.21 11.65
N ALA A 439 -14.22 -14.31 11.35
CA ALA A 439 -15.22 -13.31 11.69
C ALA A 439 -16.42 -13.98 12.36
N LEU A 440 -17.06 -13.29 13.30
CA LEU A 440 -18.28 -13.75 13.93
C LEU A 440 -19.48 -13.22 13.14
N THR A 441 -20.25 -14.13 12.58
CA THR A 441 -21.54 -13.79 11.99
C THR A 441 -22.56 -13.56 13.12
N ASN A 442 -23.58 -12.77 12.88
CA ASN A 442 -24.69 -12.68 13.84
C ASN A 442 -25.68 -13.85 13.72
N MET A 443 -25.36 -14.81 12.85
CA MET A 443 -26.18 -16.02 12.65
C MET A 443 -26.02 -16.99 13.80
N ARG A 444 -27.14 -17.45 14.35
CA ARG A 444 -27.19 -18.54 15.31
C ARG A 444 -27.85 -19.75 14.68
N SER A 445 -27.39 -20.92 15.05
CA SER A 445 -27.89 -22.16 14.51
C SER A 445 -28.03 -23.25 15.58
N VAL A 446 -28.93 -24.17 15.33
CA VAL A 446 -29.10 -25.36 16.19
C VAL A 446 -27.93 -26.32 15.94
N GLY A 447 -27.32 -26.77 17.01
CA GLY A 447 -26.33 -27.84 17.01
C GLY A 447 -26.73 -28.95 18.01
N VAL A 448 -25.97 -30.03 17.95
CA VAL A 448 -26.05 -31.13 18.95
C VAL A 448 -24.61 -31.36 19.41
N MET A 449 -24.36 -31.11 20.69
CA MET A 449 -23.05 -31.27 21.29
C MET A 449 -23.19 -32.02 22.61
N GLY A 450 -22.54 -33.18 22.71
CA GLY A 450 -22.63 -34.01 23.91
C GLY A 450 -24.06 -34.43 24.26
N ASP A 451 -24.87 -34.85 23.27
CA ASP A 451 -26.28 -35.22 23.38
C ASP A 451 -27.26 -34.10 23.79
N GLU A 452 -26.77 -32.87 23.93
CA GLU A 452 -27.59 -31.70 24.19
C GLU A 452 -27.78 -30.82 22.93
N ARG A 453 -28.96 -30.22 22.81
CA ARG A 453 -29.22 -29.19 21.80
C ARG A 453 -28.56 -27.88 22.19
N THR A 454 -27.79 -27.33 21.27
CA THR A 454 -27.22 -25.99 21.41
C THR A 454 -27.85 -25.01 20.40
N TYR A 455 -27.82 -23.73 20.72
CA TYR A 455 -28.23 -22.64 19.82
C TYR A 455 -27.18 -21.55 19.89
N ASP A 456 -26.13 -21.73 19.11
CA ASP A 456 -24.88 -20.98 19.18
C ASP A 456 -24.54 -20.30 17.87
N TYR A 457 -23.46 -19.52 17.87
CA TYR A 457 -23.02 -18.68 16.74
C TYR A 457 -22.32 -19.50 15.65
N ALA A 458 -22.36 -18.94 14.45
CA ALA A 458 -21.53 -19.37 13.33
C ALA A 458 -20.36 -18.42 13.12
N VAL A 459 -19.17 -18.99 12.94
CA VAL A 459 -17.94 -18.29 12.55
C VAL A 459 -17.73 -18.45 11.06
N ALA A 460 -17.38 -17.35 10.37
CA ALA A 460 -16.95 -17.36 8.99
C ALA A 460 -15.41 -17.31 8.93
N LEU A 461 -14.81 -18.24 8.21
CA LEU A 461 -13.39 -18.22 7.85
C LEU A 461 -13.24 -17.57 6.49
N ARG A 462 -12.28 -16.68 6.35
CA ARG A 462 -11.94 -16.03 5.11
C ARG A 462 -10.45 -16.14 4.84
N ALA A 463 -10.09 -16.36 3.57
CA ALA A 463 -8.73 -16.25 3.08
C ALA A 463 -8.77 -15.72 1.64
N VAL A 464 -7.92 -14.75 1.32
CA VAL A 464 -7.88 -14.12 0.00
C VAL A 464 -6.48 -13.99 -0.54
N THR A 465 -6.39 -14.09 -1.87
CA THR A 465 -5.20 -13.74 -2.66
C THR A 465 -5.46 -12.44 -3.41
N THR A 466 -4.47 -11.58 -3.44
CA THR A 466 -4.57 -10.28 -4.10
C THR A 466 -3.18 -9.77 -4.46
N THR A 467 -3.11 -8.89 -5.45
CA THR A 467 -1.87 -8.17 -5.81
C THR A 467 -1.82 -6.75 -5.27
N ASP A 468 -2.97 -6.09 -5.16
CA ASP A 468 -3.07 -4.66 -4.89
C ASP A 468 -4.15 -4.28 -3.86
N PHE A 469 -4.89 -5.26 -3.32
CA PHE A 469 -6.04 -5.08 -2.43
C PHE A 469 -7.25 -4.32 -3.06
N MET A 470 -7.14 -3.89 -4.31
CA MET A 470 -8.29 -3.33 -5.06
C MET A 470 -9.21 -4.46 -5.52
N THR A 471 -8.62 -5.53 -6.01
CA THR A 471 -9.30 -6.78 -6.34
C THR A 471 -8.74 -7.92 -5.50
N ALA A 472 -9.56 -8.90 -5.17
CA ALA A 472 -9.14 -10.08 -4.44
C ALA A 472 -9.97 -11.30 -4.82
N GLU A 473 -9.32 -12.45 -4.88
CA GLU A 473 -9.98 -13.73 -5.07
C GLU A 473 -10.01 -14.51 -3.76
N SER A 474 -11.07 -15.27 -3.54
CA SER A 474 -11.09 -16.23 -2.43
C SER A 474 -10.01 -17.27 -2.67
N ALA A 475 -9.19 -17.52 -1.66
CA ALA A 475 -8.11 -18.51 -1.76
C ALA A 475 -8.69 -19.93 -1.73
N ASP A 476 -8.19 -20.80 -2.61
CA ASP A 476 -8.56 -22.21 -2.65
C ASP A 476 -7.79 -22.99 -1.58
N ILE A 477 -8.19 -22.81 -0.32
CA ILE A 477 -7.58 -23.49 0.82
C ILE A 477 -8.00 -24.96 0.82
N PRO A 478 -7.07 -25.93 0.92
CA PRO A 478 -7.40 -27.33 1.00
C PRO A 478 -8.41 -27.66 2.12
N TRP A 479 -9.44 -28.44 1.78
CA TRP A 479 -10.47 -28.85 2.74
C TRP A 479 -9.93 -29.51 4.00
N GLU A 480 -8.78 -30.18 3.93
CA GLU A 480 -8.11 -30.75 5.10
C GLU A 480 -7.75 -29.68 6.14
N ILE A 481 -7.27 -28.50 5.68
CA ILE A 481 -6.90 -27.38 6.56
C ILE A 481 -8.16 -26.77 7.16
N ILE A 482 -9.17 -26.51 6.31
CA ILE A 482 -10.47 -25.98 6.75
C ILE A 482 -11.12 -26.94 7.75
N GLY A 483 -11.07 -28.25 7.49
CA GLY A 483 -11.62 -29.30 8.36
C GLY A 483 -10.92 -29.34 9.72
N LYS A 484 -9.60 -29.24 9.76
CA LYS A 484 -8.83 -29.16 11.02
C LYS A 484 -9.19 -27.91 11.83
N ALA A 485 -9.21 -26.75 11.19
CA ALA A 485 -9.59 -25.51 11.83
C ALA A 485 -11.04 -25.57 12.35
N THR A 486 -11.98 -26.09 11.54
CA THR A 486 -13.38 -26.28 11.93
C THR A 486 -13.51 -27.17 13.17
N SER A 487 -12.84 -28.33 13.17
CA SER A 487 -12.85 -29.24 14.31
C SER A 487 -12.33 -28.58 15.59
N ARG A 488 -11.23 -27.83 15.48
CA ARG A 488 -10.67 -27.12 16.63
C ARG A 488 -11.61 -26.01 17.12
N ILE A 489 -12.12 -25.18 16.20
CA ILE A 489 -12.99 -24.05 16.55
C ILE A 489 -14.24 -24.53 17.31
N VAL A 490 -14.94 -25.53 16.81
CA VAL A 490 -16.17 -26.02 17.48
C VAL A 490 -15.89 -26.72 18.82
N ASN A 491 -14.68 -27.24 19.03
CA ASN A 491 -14.31 -27.90 20.27
C ASN A 491 -13.66 -26.97 21.30
N GLU A 492 -12.91 -25.95 20.86
CA GLU A 492 -12.11 -25.09 21.73
C GLU A 492 -12.79 -23.73 22.00
N VAL A 493 -13.63 -23.23 21.05
CA VAL A 493 -14.29 -21.93 21.19
C VAL A 493 -15.71 -22.10 21.72
N LYS A 494 -15.98 -21.56 22.91
CA LYS A 494 -17.30 -21.61 23.52
C LYS A 494 -18.34 -20.86 22.70
N HIS A 495 -19.58 -21.34 22.69
CA HIS A 495 -20.71 -20.69 21.99
C HIS A 495 -20.58 -20.61 20.47
N VAL A 496 -19.75 -21.48 19.88
CA VAL A 496 -19.62 -21.64 18.44
C VAL A 496 -19.90 -23.10 18.08
N ASN A 497 -20.93 -23.32 17.26
CA ASN A 497 -21.33 -24.68 16.82
C ASN A 497 -21.29 -24.84 15.29
N ARG A 498 -20.89 -23.82 14.54
CA ARG A 498 -20.84 -23.86 13.08
C ARG A 498 -19.71 -23.00 12.52
N VAL A 499 -19.06 -23.51 11.47
CA VAL A 499 -18.02 -22.81 10.74
C VAL A 499 -18.41 -22.76 9.27
N LEU A 500 -18.25 -21.61 8.65
CA LEU A 500 -18.49 -21.31 7.23
C LEU A 500 -17.18 -20.90 6.58
N TYR A 501 -17.05 -21.10 5.27
CA TYR A 501 -15.93 -20.54 4.50
C TYR A 501 -16.49 -19.57 3.45
N ASP A 502 -16.01 -18.32 3.45
CA ASP A 502 -16.44 -17.30 2.51
C ASP A 502 -15.67 -17.41 1.20
N CYS A 503 -16.37 -17.82 0.15
CA CYS A 503 -15.84 -18.01 -1.20
C CYS A 503 -15.98 -16.79 -2.11
N THR A 504 -16.39 -15.64 -1.58
CA THR A 504 -16.73 -14.46 -2.41
C THR A 504 -15.47 -13.64 -2.72
N GLY A 505 -15.28 -13.29 -3.99
CA GLY A 505 -14.21 -12.38 -4.41
C GLY A 505 -14.55 -10.89 -4.17
N LYS A 506 -13.55 -10.03 -4.33
CA LYS A 506 -13.71 -8.58 -4.37
C LYS A 506 -13.37 -8.06 -5.79
N PRO A 507 -14.31 -7.45 -6.53
CA PRO A 507 -15.73 -7.35 -6.24
C PRO A 507 -16.46 -8.69 -6.37
N PRO A 508 -17.74 -8.88 -5.95
CA PRO A 508 -18.65 -7.84 -5.42
C PRO A 508 -18.51 -7.60 -3.92
N ALA A 509 -17.90 -8.52 -3.16
CA ALA A 509 -17.69 -8.32 -1.72
C ALA A 509 -16.49 -7.40 -1.44
N THR A 510 -16.31 -7.03 -0.17
CA THR A 510 -15.08 -6.45 0.36
C THR A 510 -14.18 -7.56 0.93
N ILE A 511 -12.94 -7.26 1.31
CA ILE A 511 -12.09 -8.25 1.99
C ILE A 511 -12.55 -8.44 3.43
N GLU A 512 -12.68 -7.35 4.20
CA GLU A 512 -13.26 -7.39 5.55
C GLU A 512 -14.78 -7.58 5.49
N MET A 513 -15.40 -8.00 6.59
CA MET A 513 -16.84 -8.30 6.64
C MET A 513 -17.70 -7.03 6.83
N GLU A 514 -17.14 -6.01 7.49
CA GLU A 514 -17.79 -4.71 7.73
C GLU A 514 -16.85 -3.53 7.42
#